data_5321c641b76c1cbeca3060419d81c76d
#
_entry.id   5321c641b76c1cbeca3060419d81c76d
#
_cell.length_a   1.000
_cell.length_b   1.000
_cell.length_c   1.000
_cell.angle_alpha   90.00
_cell.angle_beta   90.00
_cell.angle_gamma   90.00
#
_symmetry.space_group_name_H-M   'P 1'
#
loop_
_entity.id
_entity.type
_entity.pdbx_description
1 polymer ?
#
loop_
_entity_poly.entity_id
_entity_poly.type
_entity_poly.pdbx_seq_one_letter_code
_entity_poly.pdbx_strand_id
1 'polypeptide(L)'
;MIPARPLANLPTHDVENMPPYIGDQDLWSNDQALHEGIEREGAGWAQERLSEFGRDTGSAETFRKADLANRYPPEMRAFDRYGMRIDQVDYHPAYHELMALAIENDVPSFAWKNSRAGGQVAHAALTYLFTQAEGGVLCPMAMTYAAIPALRMTPAIGDEWIPRLLVDNYDPRDIPVYQKTGATMGMFMTEKQGGSDVRANSTRAIPVGVQTGEAAEYHLTGHKYFCSAPMCDAFLTLAYTDHGLSCFLVPRWRPDGERNALFMQQLKDKLGNRSNASLEMEYQDTWGLMVGEEGRGIATIIEMVRGTRFYCCA
;
A
#
# COMPACT_ATOMS: atom_id res chain seq x y z
N MET A 1 -28.55 4.11 1.68
CA MET A 1 -29.41 3.04 2.28
C MET A 1 -29.37 3.24 3.78
N ILE A 2 -30.48 3.45 4.46
CA ILE A 2 -30.50 3.61 5.92
C ILE A 2 -30.10 2.23 6.51
N PRO A 3 -29.04 2.14 7.33
CA PRO A 3 -28.66 0.87 7.95
C PRO A 3 -29.81 0.32 8.79
N ALA A 4 -30.01 -0.99 8.74
CA ALA A 4 -30.99 -1.64 9.60
C ALA A 4 -30.59 -1.37 11.06
N ARG A 5 -31.49 -0.79 11.83
CA ARG A 5 -31.27 -0.62 13.27
C ARG A 5 -31.40 -1.99 13.93
N PRO A 6 -30.44 -2.40 14.77
CA PRO A 6 -30.60 -3.63 15.52
C PRO A 6 -31.79 -3.52 16.47
N LEU A 7 -32.45 -4.66 16.74
CA LEU A 7 -33.42 -4.72 17.81
C LEU A 7 -32.68 -4.56 19.14
N ALA A 8 -32.91 -3.41 19.82
CA ALA A 8 -32.24 -3.09 21.07
C ALA A 8 -32.87 -3.83 22.27
N ASN A 9 -34.16 -4.12 22.20
CA ASN A 9 -34.92 -4.69 23.32
C ASN A 9 -35.40 -6.08 22.99
N LEU A 10 -34.88 -7.04 23.70
CA LEU A 10 -35.40 -8.41 23.76
C LEU A 10 -36.19 -8.59 25.05
N PRO A 11 -37.26 -9.46 25.07
CA PRO A 11 -38.10 -9.61 26.23
C PRO A 11 -37.41 -10.28 27.43
N THR A 12 -36.17 -10.70 27.28
CA THR A 12 -35.37 -11.38 28.31
C THR A 12 -34.53 -10.44 29.16
N HIS A 13 -34.24 -9.22 28.69
CA HIS A 13 -33.40 -8.23 29.39
C HIS A 13 -33.50 -6.86 28.73
N ASP A 14 -33.15 -5.82 29.46
CA ASP A 14 -32.99 -4.48 28.97
C ASP A 14 -31.49 -4.20 28.70
N VAL A 15 -31.19 -3.51 27.59
CA VAL A 15 -29.84 -3.14 27.20
C VAL A 15 -29.62 -1.67 27.60
N GLU A 16 -28.87 -1.45 28.70
CA GLU A 16 -28.70 -0.12 29.28
C GLU A 16 -27.36 0.56 28.95
N ASN A 17 -26.30 -0.22 28.76
CA ASN A 17 -24.92 0.29 28.66
C ASN A 17 -24.31 0.17 27.25
N MET A 18 -25.12 0.11 26.21
CA MET A 18 -24.63 0.06 24.83
C MET A 18 -24.66 1.45 24.21
N PRO A 19 -23.56 1.88 23.56
CA PRO A 19 -23.57 3.13 22.82
C PRO A 19 -24.56 3.05 21.66
N PRO A 20 -25.17 4.17 21.25
CA PRO A 20 -26.00 4.21 20.06
C PRO A 20 -25.16 3.86 18.83
N TYR A 21 -25.83 3.35 17.78
CA TYR A 21 -25.20 3.18 16.49
C TYR A 21 -24.65 4.53 15.98
N ILE A 22 -23.38 4.54 15.58
CA ILE A 22 -22.74 5.69 14.95
C ILE A 22 -23.19 5.71 13.48
N GLY A 23 -23.98 6.71 13.11
CA GLY A 23 -24.40 6.97 11.72
C GLY A 23 -23.35 7.77 10.96
N ASP A 24 -23.83 8.66 10.08
CA ASP A 24 -22.95 9.60 9.38
C ASP A 24 -22.26 10.53 10.36
N GLN A 25 -20.95 10.70 10.18
CA GLN A 25 -20.10 11.62 10.92
C GLN A 25 -19.47 12.63 9.98
N ASP A 26 -19.33 13.87 10.40
CA ASP A 26 -18.41 14.80 9.75
C ASP A 26 -17.09 14.77 10.52
N LEU A 27 -16.16 13.94 10.06
CA LEU A 27 -14.87 13.73 10.74
C LEU A 27 -14.00 14.97 10.75
N TRP A 28 -14.18 15.87 9.78
CA TRP A 28 -13.50 17.15 9.75
C TRP A 28 -14.10 18.12 10.77
N SER A 29 -15.39 18.42 10.67
CA SER A 29 -16.03 19.48 11.49
C SER A 29 -16.01 19.19 12.98
N ASN A 30 -15.90 17.93 13.37
CA ASN A 30 -15.87 17.51 14.77
C ASN A 30 -14.47 17.51 15.40
N ASP A 31 -13.41 17.79 14.63
CA ASP A 31 -12.02 17.72 15.12
C ASP A 31 -11.36 19.11 15.18
N GLN A 32 -11.58 19.80 16.30
CA GLN A 32 -11.00 21.12 16.56
C GLN A 32 -9.46 21.08 16.57
N ALA A 33 -8.86 20.00 17.08
CA ALA A 33 -7.40 19.88 17.14
C ALA A 33 -6.78 19.77 15.75
N LEU A 34 -7.46 19.04 14.84
CA LEU A 34 -7.06 18.96 13.44
C LEU A 34 -7.12 20.33 12.75
N HIS A 35 -8.21 21.10 12.96
CA HIS A 35 -8.33 22.46 12.41
C HIS A 35 -7.19 23.37 12.86
N GLU A 36 -6.93 23.42 14.17
CA GLU A 36 -5.85 24.24 14.73
C GLU A 36 -4.48 23.82 14.20
N GLY A 37 -4.23 22.52 14.02
CA GLY A 37 -3.02 22.00 13.43
C GLY A 37 -2.85 22.43 11.98
N ILE A 38 -3.89 22.30 11.16
CA ILE A 38 -3.90 22.69 9.74
C ILE A 38 -3.62 24.19 9.57
N GLU A 39 -4.27 25.04 10.34
CA GLU A 39 -4.06 26.50 10.30
C GLU A 39 -2.65 26.87 10.77
N ARG A 40 -2.21 26.35 11.90
CA ARG A 40 -0.90 26.66 12.50
C ARG A 40 0.26 26.28 11.56
N GLU A 41 0.15 25.16 10.87
CA GLU A 41 1.21 24.64 9.98
C GLU A 41 1.06 25.12 8.52
N GLY A 42 0.17 26.07 8.25
CA GLY A 42 0.02 26.73 6.96
C GLY A 42 -0.65 25.86 5.88
N ALA A 43 -1.48 24.92 6.28
CA ALA A 43 -2.24 24.05 5.38
C ALA A 43 -3.72 24.47 5.22
N GLY A 44 -4.13 25.62 5.74
CA GLY A 44 -5.52 26.14 5.68
C GLY A 44 -6.10 26.21 4.27
N TRP A 45 -5.25 26.34 3.26
CA TRP A 45 -5.65 26.29 1.85
C TRP A 45 -6.27 24.96 1.40
N ALA A 46 -6.06 23.86 2.15
CA ALA A 46 -6.62 22.54 1.87
C ALA A 46 -7.96 22.28 2.58
N GLN A 47 -8.45 23.24 3.39
CA GLN A 47 -9.61 23.06 4.28
C GLN A 47 -10.86 22.57 3.54
N GLU A 48 -11.17 23.09 2.36
CA GLU A 48 -12.34 22.68 1.58
C GLU A 48 -12.23 21.18 1.21
N ARG A 49 -11.08 20.78 0.68
CA ARG A 49 -10.79 19.37 0.32
C ARG A 49 -10.87 18.44 1.53
N LEU A 50 -10.31 18.85 2.67
CA LEU A 50 -10.33 18.07 3.92
C LEU A 50 -11.74 17.93 4.47
N SER A 51 -12.55 19.00 4.36
CA SER A 51 -13.95 18.99 4.77
C SER A 51 -14.82 18.05 3.93
N GLU A 52 -14.67 18.07 2.61
CA GLU A 52 -15.34 17.13 1.72
C GLU A 52 -14.95 15.69 2.02
N PHE A 53 -13.66 15.43 2.10
CA PHE A 53 -13.15 14.09 2.38
C PHE A 53 -13.52 13.57 3.77
N GLY A 54 -13.58 14.45 4.78
CA GLY A 54 -14.02 14.10 6.12
C GLY A 54 -15.49 13.66 6.20
N ARG A 55 -16.36 14.23 5.36
CA ARG A 55 -17.75 13.77 5.23
C ARG A 55 -17.86 12.43 4.49
N ASP A 56 -17.14 12.28 3.38
CA ASP A 56 -17.15 11.05 2.59
C ASP A 56 -16.62 9.86 3.41
N THR A 57 -15.49 10.06 4.07
CA THR A 57 -14.87 9.06 4.92
C THR A 57 -15.71 8.74 6.15
N GLY A 58 -16.31 9.75 6.75
CA GLY A 58 -17.17 9.61 7.96
C GLY A 58 -18.58 9.13 7.67
N SER A 59 -18.94 8.83 6.41
CA SER A 59 -20.27 8.35 6.09
C SER A 59 -20.53 6.93 6.62
N ALA A 60 -21.76 6.67 7.04
CA ALA A 60 -22.20 5.34 7.49
C ALA A 60 -21.95 4.26 6.41
N GLU A 61 -21.98 4.64 5.14
CA GLU A 61 -21.67 3.73 4.03
C GLU A 61 -20.17 3.36 4.01
N THR A 62 -19.27 4.31 4.22
CA THR A 62 -17.82 4.06 4.30
C THR A 62 -17.50 3.17 5.50
N PHE A 63 -18.06 3.42 6.68
CA PHE A 63 -17.90 2.53 7.84
C PHE A 63 -18.44 1.13 7.58
N ARG A 64 -19.58 1.01 6.86
CA ARG A 64 -20.11 -0.30 6.44
C ARG A 64 -19.15 -1.04 5.51
N LYS A 65 -18.54 -0.34 4.54
CA LYS A 65 -17.52 -0.92 3.65
C LYS A 65 -16.29 -1.39 4.44
N ALA A 66 -15.83 -0.59 5.39
CA ALA A 66 -14.73 -0.95 6.28
C ALA A 66 -15.03 -2.21 7.10
N ASP A 67 -16.23 -2.30 7.70
CA ASP A 67 -16.67 -3.51 8.42
C ASP A 67 -16.68 -4.75 7.48
N LEU A 68 -17.22 -4.63 6.29
CA LEU A 68 -17.24 -5.73 5.32
C LEU A 68 -15.85 -6.17 4.89
N ALA A 69 -14.94 -5.23 4.58
CA ALA A 69 -13.58 -5.55 4.18
C ALA A 69 -12.78 -6.28 5.29
N ASN A 70 -13.03 -5.96 6.57
CA ASN A 70 -12.40 -6.62 7.71
C ASN A 70 -13.09 -7.93 8.12
N ARG A 71 -14.41 -8.02 7.95
CA ARG A 71 -15.20 -9.22 8.25
C ARG A 71 -14.93 -10.34 7.25
N TYR A 72 -14.69 -9.99 5.98
CA TYR A 72 -14.35 -10.90 4.90
C TYR A 72 -12.91 -10.64 4.46
N PRO A 73 -11.92 -11.14 5.23
CA PRO A 73 -10.51 -10.89 4.94
C PRO A 73 -10.11 -11.50 3.59
N PRO A 74 -9.01 -11.03 2.97
CA PRO A 74 -8.55 -11.53 1.69
C PRO A 74 -8.24 -13.04 1.73
N GLU A 75 -8.50 -13.70 0.61
CA GLU A 75 -8.25 -15.13 0.40
C GLU A 75 -7.17 -15.33 -0.67
N MET A 76 -6.21 -16.20 -0.41
CA MET A 76 -5.16 -16.54 -1.37
C MET A 76 -5.62 -17.69 -2.28
N ARG A 77 -5.48 -17.46 -3.59
CA ARG A 77 -5.63 -18.48 -4.63
C ARG A 77 -4.28 -18.71 -5.31
N ALA A 78 -3.50 -19.66 -4.80
CA ALA A 78 -2.22 -20.00 -5.43
C ALA A 78 -2.42 -20.77 -6.75
N PHE A 79 -3.51 -21.53 -6.87
CA PHE A 79 -3.79 -22.40 -8.03
C PHE A 79 -5.21 -22.19 -8.55
N ASP A 80 -5.38 -22.37 -9.84
CA ASP A 80 -6.70 -22.47 -10.47
C ASP A 80 -7.33 -23.86 -10.25
N ARG A 81 -8.53 -24.07 -10.81
CA ARG A 81 -9.27 -25.35 -10.72
C ARG A 81 -8.55 -26.54 -11.41
N TYR A 82 -7.55 -26.29 -12.24
CA TYR A 82 -6.77 -27.30 -12.93
C TYR A 82 -5.40 -27.57 -12.29
N GLY A 83 -5.10 -26.88 -11.16
CA GLY A 83 -3.81 -26.96 -10.50
C GLY A 83 -2.71 -26.12 -11.14
N MET A 84 -3.06 -25.23 -12.08
CA MET A 84 -2.13 -24.28 -12.66
C MET A 84 -1.94 -23.11 -11.71
N ARG A 85 -0.67 -22.69 -11.54
CA ARG A 85 -0.33 -21.63 -10.59
C ARG A 85 -0.78 -20.27 -11.11
N ILE A 86 -1.55 -19.54 -10.28
CA ILE A 86 -2.08 -18.21 -10.60
C ILE A 86 -1.64 -17.12 -9.63
N ASP A 87 -1.22 -17.46 -8.41
CA ASP A 87 -0.68 -16.54 -7.39
C ASP A 87 -1.47 -15.23 -7.26
N GLN A 88 -2.73 -15.35 -6.88
CA GLN A 88 -3.66 -14.24 -6.70
C GLN A 88 -4.16 -14.16 -5.27
N VAL A 89 -4.55 -12.96 -4.85
CA VAL A 89 -5.30 -12.72 -3.64
C VAL A 89 -6.60 -12.03 -4.01
N ASP A 90 -7.71 -12.63 -3.61
CA ASP A 90 -9.04 -12.09 -3.79
C ASP A 90 -9.43 -11.26 -2.57
N TYR A 91 -9.99 -10.09 -2.82
CA TYR A 91 -10.49 -9.18 -1.81
C TYR A 91 -12.00 -9.04 -1.93
N HIS A 92 -12.67 -8.77 -0.81
CA HIS A 92 -14.07 -8.38 -0.84
C HIS A 92 -14.25 -7.09 -1.66
N PRO A 93 -15.33 -6.94 -2.45
CA PRO A 93 -15.56 -5.72 -3.26
C PRO A 93 -15.44 -4.41 -2.48
N ALA A 94 -15.87 -4.39 -1.22
CA ALA A 94 -15.73 -3.22 -0.35
C ALA A 94 -14.27 -2.76 -0.16
N TYR A 95 -13.28 -3.67 -0.19
CA TYR A 95 -11.86 -3.28 -0.16
C TYR A 95 -11.50 -2.46 -1.39
N HIS A 96 -11.95 -2.88 -2.58
CA HIS A 96 -11.68 -2.14 -3.82
C HIS A 96 -12.39 -0.78 -3.85
N GLU A 97 -13.60 -0.68 -3.28
CA GLU A 97 -14.30 0.59 -3.14
C GLU A 97 -13.59 1.55 -2.19
N LEU A 98 -13.00 1.04 -1.10
CA LEU A 98 -12.17 1.84 -0.18
C LEU A 98 -10.84 2.26 -0.82
N MET A 99 -10.20 1.38 -1.61
CA MET A 99 -9.03 1.72 -2.41
C MET A 99 -9.33 2.84 -3.41
N ALA A 100 -10.48 2.76 -4.10
CA ALA A 100 -10.93 3.80 -5.02
C ALA A 100 -11.15 5.12 -4.28
N LEU A 101 -11.90 5.12 -3.17
CA LEU A 101 -12.12 6.31 -2.35
C LEU A 101 -10.80 6.97 -1.93
N ALA A 102 -9.80 6.18 -1.49
CA ALA A 102 -8.51 6.71 -1.07
C ALA A 102 -7.71 7.30 -2.23
N ILE A 103 -7.61 6.60 -3.36
CA ILE A 103 -6.81 7.02 -4.52
C ILE A 103 -7.44 8.21 -5.24
N GLU A 104 -8.75 8.20 -5.47
CA GLU A 104 -9.50 9.30 -6.08
C GLU A 104 -9.47 10.58 -5.23
N ASN A 105 -9.20 10.43 -3.95
CA ASN A 105 -8.99 11.54 -3.02
C ASN A 105 -7.51 11.85 -2.74
N ASP A 106 -6.60 11.38 -3.58
CA ASP A 106 -5.16 11.67 -3.52
C ASP A 106 -4.46 11.23 -2.22
N VAL A 107 -5.05 10.32 -1.45
CA VAL A 107 -4.45 9.88 -0.18
C VAL A 107 -3.00 9.43 -0.35
N PRO A 108 -2.58 8.68 -1.41
CA PRO A 108 -1.17 8.32 -1.61
C PRO A 108 -0.33 9.39 -2.33
N SER A 109 -0.94 10.44 -2.90
CA SER A 109 -0.26 11.31 -3.87
C SER A 109 -0.29 12.80 -3.53
N PHE A 110 -1.14 13.22 -2.59
CA PHE A 110 -1.46 14.62 -2.34
C PHE A 110 -0.23 15.52 -2.12
N ALA A 111 0.69 15.13 -1.26
CA ALA A 111 1.88 15.93 -0.99
C ALA A 111 2.82 16.04 -2.18
N TRP A 112 2.88 15.03 -3.04
CA TRP A 112 3.70 15.04 -4.26
C TRP A 112 3.13 15.94 -5.36
N LYS A 113 1.79 16.05 -5.43
CA LYS A 113 1.07 16.97 -6.32
C LYS A 113 1.06 18.40 -5.78
N ASN A 114 1.17 18.59 -4.46
CA ASN A 114 1.07 19.87 -3.77
C ASN A 114 2.34 20.16 -2.95
N SER A 115 3.46 20.43 -3.61
CA SER A 115 4.78 20.67 -2.99
C SER A 115 4.93 22.04 -2.29
N ARG A 116 3.85 22.82 -2.18
CA ARG A 116 3.83 24.10 -1.47
C ARG A 116 3.83 23.94 0.06
N ALA A 117 4.07 25.03 0.78
CA ALA A 117 4.01 25.05 2.25
C ALA A 117 2.70 24.46 2.77
N GLY A 118 2.76 23.63 3.81
CA GLY A 118 1.61 22.91 4.37
C GLY A 118 1.18 21.66 3.58
N GLY A 119 1.78 21.35 2.41
CA GLY A 119 1.38 20.22 1.58
C GLY A 119 1.50 18.86 2.28
N GLN A 120 2.57 18.64 3.05
CA GLN A 120 2.75 17.43 3.86
C GLN A 120 1.75 17.36 5.02
N VAL A 121 1.41 18.49 5.61
CA VAL A 121 0.43 18.56 6.70
C VAL A 121 -0.97 18.24 6.20
N ALA A 122 -1.36 18.80 5.05
CA ALA A 122 -2.65 18.46 4.41
C ALA A 122 -2.71 16.98 4.00
N HIS A 123 -1.61 16.41 3.51
CA HIS A 123 -1.51 14.97 3.22
C HIS A 123 -1.68 14.11 4.48
N ALA A 124 -1.01 14.48 5.57
CA ALA A 124 -1.18 13.80 6.86
C ALA A 124 -2.64 13.89 7.37
N ALA A 125 -3.29 15.03 7.17
CA ALA A 125 -4.70 15.19 7.52
C ALA A 125 -5.63 14.28 6.71
N LEU A 126 -5.43 14.13 5.40
CA LEU A 126 -6.17 13.15 4.58
C LEU A 126 -5.98 11.73 5.10
N THR A 127 -4.73 11.35 5.41
CA THR A 127 -4.42 10.04 5.99
C THR A 127 -5.11 9.84 7.34
N TYR A 128 -5.04 10.82 8.22
CA TYR A 128 -5.68 10.81 9.54
C TYR A 128 -7.19 10.65 9.44
N LEU A 129 -7.85 11.41 8.55
CA LEU A 129 -9.29 11.30 8.34
C LEU A 129 -9.67 9.89 7.85
N PHE A 130 -8.93 9.33 6.88
CA PHE A 130 -9.22 8.01 6.35
C PHE A 130 -8.97 6.89 7.36
N THR A 131 -7.94 7.02 8.22
CA THR A 131 -7.60 6.02 9.25
C THR A 131 -8.76 5.76 10.21
N GLN A 132 -9.58 6.78 10.47
CA GLN A 132 -10.75 6.65 11.37
C GLN A 132 -11.81 5.68 10.81
N ALA A 133 -11.88 5.52 9.49
CA ALA A 133 -12.79 4.58 8.85
C ALA A 133 -12.12 3.21 8.63
N GLU A 134 -10.91 3.19 8.04
CA GLU A 134 -10.27 1.95 7.65
C GLU A 134 -8.74 2.08 7.58
N GLY A 135 -8.04 1.31 8.42
CA GLY A 135 -6.58 1.36 8.50
C GLY A 135 -5.85 0.39 7.55
N GLY A 136 -6.51 -0.67 7.06
CA GLY A 136 -5.86 -1.70 6.26
C GLY A 136 -5.51 -1.23 4.85
N VAL A 137 -6.40 -0.51 4.19
CA VAL A 137 -6.20 0.10 2.88
C VAL A 137 -5.07 1.14 2.90
N LEU A 138 -4.80 1.77 4.04
CA LEU A 138 -3.69 2.71 4.15
C LEU A 138 -2.31 2.07 3.96
N CYS A 139 -2.17 0.77 4.13
CA CYS A 139 -0.89 0.09 3.92
C CYS A 139 -0.38 0.23 2.47
N PRO A 140 -1.12 -0.14 1.41
CA PRO A 140 -0.72 0.15 0.04
C PRO A 140 -0.63 1.65 -0.27
N MET A 141 -1.46 2.51 0.34
CA MET A 141 -1.35 3.97 0.17
C MET A 141 -0.01 4.50 0.70
N ALA A 142 0.37 4.10 1.92
CA ALA A 142 1.64 4.48 2.54
C ALA A 142 2.86 4.03 1.71
N MET A 143 2.82 2.80 1.20
CA MET A 143 3.91 2.26 0.39
C MET A 143 3.99 2.96 -0.97
N THR A 144 2.86 3.25 -1.62
CA THR A 144 2.80 3.99 -2.89
C THR A 144 3.35 5.40 -2.73
N TYR A 145 2.91 6.13 -1.71
CA TYR A 145 3.46 7.45 -1.36
C TYR A 145 4.97 7.42 -1.13
N ALA A 146 5.43 6.46 -0.34
CA ALA A 146 6.80 6.39 0.14
C ALA A 146 7.81 5.85 -0.89
N ALA A 147 7.35 5.22 -1.96
CA ALA A 147 8.24 4.68 -3.01
C ALA A 147 8.89 5.78 -3.86
N ILE A 148 8.25 6.94 -3.99
CA ILE A 148 8.65 8.00 -4.92
C ILE A 148 10.09 8.50 -4.71
N PRO A 149 10.56 8.80 -3.48
CA PRO A 149 11.95 9.21 -3.28
C PRO A 149 12.97 8.16 -3.72
N ALA A 150 12.70 6.89 -3.45
CA ALA A 150 13.59 5.81 -3.86
C ALA A 150 13.62 5.66 -5.40
N LEU A 151 12.46 5.74 -6.07
CA LEU A 151 12.38 5.66 -7.53
C LEU A 151 13.07 6.85 -8.23
N ARG A 152 13.06 8.03 -7.63
CA ARG A 152 13.78 9.21 -8.14
C ARG A 152 15.28 9.04 -8.19
N MET A 153 15.85 8.10 -7.43
CA MET A 153 17.27 7.78 -7.49
C MET A 153 17.69 7.13 -8.82
N THR A 154 16.72 6.56 -9.57
CA THR A 154 16.93 5.92 -10.86
C THR A 154 15.94 6.48 -11.87
N PRO A 155 16.25 7.61 -12.55
CA PRO A 155 15.33 8.28 -13.46
C PRO A 155 14.75 7.35 -14.54
N ALA A 156 15.54 6.43 -15.09
CA ALA A 156 15.08 5.48 -16.10
C ALA A 156 13.90 4.61 -15.62
N ILE A 157 13.81 4.34 -14.31
CA ILE A 157 12.70 3.61 -13.69
C ILE A 157 11.63 4.61 -13.22
N GLY A 158 12.06 5.70 -12.57
CA GLY A 158 11.18 6.71 -12.00
C GLY A 158 10.27 7.37 -13.04
N ASP A 159 10.78 7.69 -14.22
CA ASP A 159 10.04 8.34 -15.30
C ASP A 159 8.89 7.46 -15.84
N GLU A 160 9.03 6.14 -15.73
CA GLU A 160 7.97 5.21 -16.11
C GLU A 160 6.93 5.03 -15.00
N TRP A 161 7.37 4.85 -13.77
CA TRP A 161 6.50 4.42 -12.66
C TRP A 161 5.84 5.58 -11.92
N ILE A 162 6.58 6.68 -11.63
CA ILE A 162 6.07 7.79 -10.81
C ILE A 162 4.79 8.41 -11.39
N PRO A 163 4.68 8.68 -12.70
CA PRO A 163 3.43 9.23 -13.24
C PRO A 163 2.19 8.36 -12.96
N ARG A 164 2.36 7.03 -12.96
CA ARG A 164 1.27 6.07 -12.69
C ARG A 164 0.92 5.96 -11.21
N LEU A 165 1.89 6.21 -10.32
CA LEU A 165 1.66 6.23 -8.87
C LEU A 165 0.97 7.53 -8.38
N LEU A 166 1.00 8.57 -9.21
CA LEU A 166 0.44 9.89 -8.87
C LEU A 166 -0.95 10.16 -9.44
N VAL A 167 -1.55 9.22 -10.19
CA VAL A 167 -2.90 9.41 -10.71
C VAL A 167 -3.96 9.25 -9.62
N ASP A 168 -5.13 9.82 -9.85
CA ASP A 168 -6.33 9.73 -9.03
C ASP A 168 -7.32 8.68 -9.54
N ASN A 169 -6.81 7.63 -10.17
CA ASN A 169 -7.60 6.55 -10.73
C ASN A 169 -7.11 5.19 -10.21
N TYR A 170 -7.98 4.49 -9.50
CA TYR A 170 -7.71 3.14 -9.02
C TYR A 170 -8.01 2.11 -10.11
N ASP A 171 -6.99 1.34 -10.50
CA ASP A 171 -7.12 0.26 -11.48
C ASP A 171 -6.83 -1.10 -10.81
N PRO A 172 -7.85 -1.87 -10.41
CA PRO A 172 -7.69 -3.15 -9.70
C PRO A 172 -7.27 -4.31 -10.60
N ARG A 173 -7.16 -4.13 -11.92
CA ARG A 173 -6.88 -5.21 -12.87
C ARG A 173 -5.46 -5.79 -12.65
N ASP A 174 -5.35 -7.10 -12.66
CA ASP A 174 -4.06 -7.80 -12.61
C ASP A 174 -3.52 -8.00 -14.05
N ILE A 175 -2.95 -6.93 -14.60
CA ILE A 175 -2.41 -6.84 -15.96
C ILE A 175 -1.09 -6.06 -15.96
N PRO A 176 -0.29 -6.13 -17.04
CA PRO A 176 0.94 -5.34 -17.16
C PRO A 176 0.71 -3.84 -16.94
N VAL A 177 1.64 -3.19 -16.23
CA VAL A 177 1.52 -1.80 -15.82
C VAL A 177 1.34 -0.82 -16.98
N TYR A 178 1.92 -1.10 -18.14
CA TYR A 178 1.76 -0.26 -19.34
C TYR A 178 0.34 -0.29 -19.95
N GLN A 179 -0.51 -1.23 -19.51
CA GLN A 179 -1.94 -1.31 -19.88
C GLN A 179 -2.86 -0.71 -18.80
N LYS A 180 -2.29 -0.24 -17.69
CA LYS A 180 -3.05 0.31 -16.56
C LYS A 180 -3.09 1.84 -16.60
N THR A 181 -4.18 2.38 -16.07
CA THR A 181 -4.34 3.83 -15.89
C THR A 181 -3.66 4.33 -14.62
N GLY A 182 -3.59 3.53 -13.58
CA GLY A 182 -2.92 3.83 -12.32
C GLY A 182 -2.23 2.60 -11.76
N ALA A 183 -1.23 2.80 -10.91
CA ALA A 183 -0.46 1.73 -10.29
C ALA A 183 -0.28 1.97 -8.78
N THR A 184 -0.01 0.88 -8.06
CA THR A 184 0.34 0.89 -6.64
C THR A 184 1.69 0.21 -6.42
N MET A 185 2.38 0.62 -5.34
CA MET A 185 3.69 0.10 -5.00
C MET A 185 3.67 -0.58 -3.62
N GLY A 186 4.32 -1.74 -3.53
CA GLY A 186 4.55 -2.44 -2.28
C GLY A 186 6.03 -2.44 -1.87
N MET A 187 6.32 -3.04 -0.72
CA MET A 187 7.68 -3.20 -0.19
C MET A 187 7.85 -4.57 0.43
N PHE A 188 8.79 -5.38 -0.10
CA PHE A 188 9.12 -6.72 0.38
C PHE A 188 10.57 -6.75 0.86
N MET A 189 10.80 -6.32 2.10
CA MET A 189 12.14 -6.08 2.62
C MET A 189 12.67 -7.23 3.47
N THR A 190 11.83 -7.84 4.31
CA THR A 190 12.25 -8.77 5.36
C THR A 190 12.24 -10.23 4.90
N GLU A 191 13.09 -11.04 5.52
CA GLU A 191 13.15 -12.50 5.37
C GLU A 191 12.96 -13.17 6.73
N LYS A 192 12.76 -14.49 6.79
CA LYS A 192 12.53 -15.23 8.06
C LYS A 192 13.62 -14.98 9.09
N GLN A 193 14.87 -14.88 8.64
CA GLN A 193 16.05 -14.62 9.49
C GLN A 193 16.45 -13.14 9.54
N GLY A 194 15.92 -12.29 8.65
CA GLY A 194 16.35 -10.91 8.44
C GLY A 194 15.19 -9.90 8.54
N GLY A 195 14.77 -9.55 9.75
CA GLY A 195 13.75 -8.53 10.02
C GLY A 195 14.35 -7.29 10.67
N SER A 196 14.79 -7.39 11.92
CA SER A 196 15.47 -6.30 12.64
C SER A 196 16.84 -5.97 12.04
N ASP A 197 17.53 -6.94 11.48
CA ASP A 197 18.75 -6.75 10.69
C ASP A 197 18.57 -7.32 9.29
N VAL A 198 18.27 -6.47 8.32
CA VAL A 198 18.10 -6.86 6.92
C VAL A 198 19.40 -7.29 6.23
N ARG A 199 20.56 -7.08 6.87
CA ARG A 199 21.84 -7.62 6.37
C ARG A 199 21.93 -9.13 6.53
N ALA A 200 21.08 -9.72 7.37
CA ALA A 200 20.93 -11.17 7.50
C ALA A 200 20.08 -11.78 6.35
N ASN A 201 19.60 -10.99 5.39
CA ASN A 201 18.89 -11.48 4.21
C ASN A 201 19.79 -12.40 3.37
N SER A 202 19.19 -13.36 2.71
CA SER A 202 19.89 -14.37 1.89
C SER A 202 19.50 -14.36 0.42
N THR A 203 18.45 -13.62 0.04
CA THR A 203 18.03 -13.47 -1.36
C THR A 203 19.18 -12.95 -2.21
N ARG A 204 19.43 -13.62 -3.34
CA ARG A 204 20.48 -13.29 -4.31
C ARG A 204 19.90 -12.69 -5.57
N ALA A 205 20.67 -11.80 -6.20
CA ALA A 205 20.37 -11.20 -7.48
C ALA A 205 21.56 -11.41 -8.43
N ILE A 206 21.28 -11.97 -9.61
CA ILE A 206 22.26 -12.26 -10.67
C ILE A 206 21.90 -11.40 -11.88
N PRO A 207 22.85 -10.63 -12.47
CA PRO A 207 22.56 -9.78 -13.61
C PRO A 207 22.13 -10.60 -14.83
N VAL A 208 21.20 -10.06 -15.62
CA VAL A 208 20.78 -10.59 -16.91
C VAL A 208 21.72 -10.02 -17.99
N GLY A 209 22.62 -10.84 -18.48
CA GLY A 209 23.62 -10.40 -19.47
C GLY A 209 24.83 -9.68 -18.87
N VAL A 210 25.38 -8.70 -19.58
CA VAL A 210 26.64 -8.03 -19.22
C VAL A 210 26.49 -6.70 -18.49
N GLN A 211 25.28 -6.14 -18.47
CA GLN A 211 25.00 -4.88 -17.79
C GLN A 211 24.76 -5.13 -16.31
N THR A 212 25.36 -4.31 -15.47
CA THR A 212 25.22 -4.31 -14.01
C THR A 212 24.98 -2.91 -13.49
N GLY A 213 24.51 -2.79 -12.25
CA GLY A 213 24.29 -1.51 -11.59
C GLY A 213 22.92 -0.92 -11.85
N GLU A 214 22.81 0.39 -11.72
CA GLU A 214 21.56 1.14 -11.81
C GLU A 214 20.79 0.86 -13.11
N ALA A 215 19.49 0.63 -12.97
CA ALA A 215 18.53 0.27 -14.02
C ALA A 215 18.84 -1.03 -14.79
N ALA A 216 19.91 -1.76 -14.46
CA ALA A 216 20.18 -3.06 -15.07
C ALA A 216 19.18 -4.13 -14.60
N GLU A 217 19.00 -5.14 -15.45
CA GLU A 217 18.11 -6.26 -15.19
C GLU A 217 18.81 -7.36 -14.38
N TYR A 218 18.07 -7.94 -13.46
CA TYR A 218 18.54 -9.04 -12.60
C TYR A 218 17.48 -10.11 -12.44
N HIS A 219 17.94 -11.34 -12.21
CA HIS A 219 17.14 -12.44 -11.71
C HIS A 219 17.38 -12.62 -10.22
N LEU A 220 16.30 -12.59 -9.42
CA LEU A 220 16.33 -12.73 -7.98
C LEU A 220 15.88 -14.12 -7.57
N THR A 221 16.62 -14.75 -6.64
CA THR A 221 16.27 -16.05 -6.06
C THR A 221 16.39 -15.99 -4.54
N GLY A 222 15.32 -16.40 -3.84
CA GLY A 222 15.23 -16.37 -2.39
C GLY A 222 13.79 -16.28 -1.90
N HIS A 223 13.58 -15.71 -0.72
CA HIS A 223 12.23 -15.54 -0.15
C HIS A 223 12.06 -14.20 0.54
N LYS A 224 10.79 -13.79 0.69
CA LYS A 224 10.39 -12.68 1.54
C LYS A 224 9.32 -13.14 2.53
N TYR A 225 9.46 -12.69 3.78
CA TYR A 225 8.67 -13.22 4.88
C TYR A 225 7.44 -12.38 5.21
N PHE A 226 7.47 -11.08 4.97
CA PHE A 226 6.35 -10.19 5.22
C PHE A 226 6.10 -9.28 4.02
N CYS A 227 5.22 -9.73 3.13
CA CYS A 227 4.88 -9.08 1.87
C CYS A 227 3.47 -8.52 1.96
N SER A 228 3.34 -7.25 2.33
CA SER A 228 2.04 -6.58 2.45
C SER A 228 1.56 -6.05 1.11
N ALA A 229 0.23 -6.08 0.90
CA ALA A 229 -0.43 -5.68 -0.33
C ALA A 229 0.17 -6.38 -1.58
N PRO A 230 0.15 -7.72 -1.62
CA PRO A 230 0.84 -8.50 -2.65
C PRO A 230 0.24 -8.34 -4.06
N MET A 231 -0.91 -7.69 -4.19
CA MET A 231 -1.54 -7.34 -5.47
C MET A 231 -1.17 -5.94 -5.97
N CYS A 232 -0.25 -5.21 -5.29
CA CYS A 232 0.38 -4.02 -5.87
C CYS A 232 1.10 -4.37 -7.18
N ASP A 233 1.28 -3.39 -8.05
CA ASP A 233 1.80 -3.60 -9.41
C ASP A 233 3.30 -3.87 -9.43
N ALA A 234 4.05 -3.33 -8.46
CA ALA A 234 5.45 -3.64 -8.24
C ALA A 234 5.84 -3.48 -6.76
N PHE A 235 7.04 -3.95 -6.45
CA PHE A 235 7.57 -3.96 -5.08
C PHE A 235 9.02 -3.50 -5.07
N LEU A 236 9.40 -2.66 -4.08
CA LEU A 236 10.80 -2.47 -3.75
C LEU A 236 11.26 -3.57 -2.80
N THR A 237 12.38 -4.21 -3.13
CA THR A 237 12.93 -5.35 -2.38
C THR A 237 14.44 -5.26 -2.28
N LEU A 238 15.04 -6.08 -1.40
CA LEU A 238 16.48 -6.19 -1.21
C LEU A 238 16.98 -7.57 -1.61
N ALA A 239 18.11 -7.61 -2.32
CA ALA A 239 18.83 -8.83 -2.62
C ALA A 239 20.35 -8.55 -2.67
N TYR A 240 21.15 -9.58 -2.43
CA TYR A 240 22.60 -9.51 -2.55
C TYR A 240 23.05 -9.73 -3.98
N THR A 241 23.86 -8.82 -4.49
CA THR A 241 24.76 -9.03 -5.62
C THR A 241 26.16 -9.40 -5.11
N ASP A 242 27.10 -9.61 -6.00
CA ASP A 242 28.52 -9.81 -5.63
C ASP A 242 29.15 -8.56 -4.97
N HIS A 243 28.55 -7.39 -5.19
CA HIS A 243 29.02 -6.09 -4.64
C HIS A 243 28.26 -5.66 -3.37
N GLY A 244 27.27 -6.44 -2.90
CA GLY A 244 26.58 -6.19 -1.64
C GLY A 244 25.07 -6.13 -1.74
N LEU A 245 24.43 -5.77 -0.64
CA LEU A 245 22.97 -5.69 -0.53
C LEU A 245 22.45 -4.48 -1.33
N SER A 246 21.67 -4.77 -2.37
CA SER A 246 21.17 -3.81 -3.35
C SER A 246 19.64 -3.76 -3.35
N CYS A 247 19.06 -2.66 -3.83
CA CYS A 247 17.61 -2.46 -3.93
C CYS A 247 17.13 -2.74 -5.34
N PHE A 248 15.97 -3.38 -5.46
CA PHE A 248 15.38 -3.74 -6.75
C PHE A 248 13.90 -3.38 -6.81
N LEU A 249 13.45 -2.91 -7.97
CA LEU A 249 12.05 -2.88 -8.35
C LEU A 249 11.69 -4.22 -8.98
N VAL A 250 10.71 -4.90 -8.43
CA VAL A 250 10.20 -6.19 -8.92
C VAL A 250 8.72 -6.02 -9.28
N PRO A 251 8.36 -5.96 -10.57
CA PRO A 251 6.96 -5.85 -10.99
C PRO A 251 6.26 -7.21 -10.94
N ARG A 252 4.93 -7.21 -10.81
CA ARG A 252 4.12 -8.43 -10.92
C ARG A 252 4.08 -8.97 -12.34
N TRP A 253 4.13 -8.09 -13.34
CA TRP A 253 4.16 -8.42 -14.75
C TRP A 253 5.44 -7.87 -15.37
N ARG A 254 6.11 -8.70 -16.14
CA ARG A 254 7.33 -8.31 -16.85
C ARG A 254 6.99 -7.38 -18.04
N PRO A 255 7.97 -6.62 -18.55
CA PRO A 255 7.76 -5.75 -19.71
C PRO A 255 7.32 -6.48 -20.98
N ASP A 256 7.65 -7.77 -21.10
CA ASP A 256 7.23 -8.64 -22.22
C ASP A 256 5.76 -9.10 -22.13
N GLY A 257 5.05 -8.76 -21.05
CA GLY A 257 3.66 -9.13 -20.83
C GLY A 257 3.46 -10.48 -20.14
N GLU A 258 4.53 -11.16 -19.77
CA GLU A 258 4.47 -12.39 -18.99
C GLU A 258 4.40 -12.11 -17.49
N ARG A 259 3.78 -13.03 -16.74
CA ARG A 259 3.78 -12.94 -15.28
C ARG A 259 5.18 -13.14 -14.74
N ASN A 260 5.57 -12.31 -13.78
CA ASN A 260 6.83 -12.48 -13.11
C ASN A 260 6.79 -13.69 -12.15
N ALA A 261 7.94 -14.31 -11.91
CA ALA A 261 8.08 -15.49 -11.08
C ALA A 261 8.03 -15.16 -9.57
N LEU A 262 6.88 -14.68 -9.13
CA LEU A 262 6.52 -14.34 -7.75
C LEU A 262 5.55 -15.40 -7.22
N PHE A 263 6.02 -16.27 -6.32
CA PHE A 263 5.26 -17.43 -5.86
C PHE A 263 4.76 -17.22 -4.43
N MET A 264 3.46 -16.98 -4.29
CA MET A 264 2.80 -16.80 -3.00
C MET A 264 2.76 -18.12 -2.22
N GLN A 265 3.12 -18.08 -0.92
CA GLN A 265 3.19 -19.28 -0.09
C GLN A 265 2.02 -19.37 0.87
N GLN A 266 1.87 -18.41 1.78
CA GLN A 266 0.76 -18.39 2.73
C GLN A 266 0.47 -16.97 3.20
N LEU A 267 -0.81 -16.70 3.50
CA LEU A 267 -1.23 -15.47 4.17
C LEU A 267 -0.81 -15.46 5.63
N LYS A 268 -0.50 -14.27 6.14
CA LYS A 268 -0.24 -14.05 7.57
C LYS A 268 -1.55 -13.98 8.34
N ASP A 269 -1.63 -14.71 9.44
CA ASP A 269 -2.67 -14.54 10.45
C ASP A 269 -2.32 -13.32 11.32
N LYS A 270 -3.11 -12.25 11.19
CA LYS A 270 -2.85 -10.94 11.82
C LYS A 270 -3.96 -10.57 12.79
N LEU A 271 -3.60 -9.91 13.91
CA LEU A 271 -4.56 -9.38 14.87
C LEU A 271 -5.31 -8.14 14.33
N GLY A 272 -4.62 -7.29 13.57
CA GLY A 272 -5.18 -6.08 12.95
C GLY A 272 -4.80 -5.97 11.48
N ASN A 273 -5.24 -4.90 10.81
CA ASN A 273 -4.99 -4.68 9.38
C ASN A 273 -5.48 -5.89 8.53
N ARG A 274 -6.66 -6.40 8.86
CA ARG A 274 -7.17 -7.67 8.30
C ARG A 274 -7.72 -7.53 6.90
N SER A 275 -8.22 -6.36 6.54
CA SER A 275 -8.69 -6.03 5.19
C SER A 275 -7.57 -6.07 4.15
N ASN A 276 -6.32 -5.80 4.55
CA ASN A 276 -5.15 -5.89 3.69
C ASN A 276 -4.45 -7.24 3.83
N ALA A 277 -4.09 -7.87 2.70
CA ALA A 277 -3.29 -9.08 2.70
C ALA A 277 -1.83 -8.80 3.07
N SER A 278 -1.22 -9.74 3.79
CA SER A 278 0.22 -9.85 3.94
C SER A 278 0.58 -11.33 3.85
N LEU A 279 1.64 -11.68 3.15
CA LEU A 279 1.99 -13.07 2.88
C LEU A 279 3.50 -13.32 2.83
N GLU A 280 3.86 -14.58 2.66
CA GLU A 280 5.21 -15.03 2.34
C GLU A 280 5.33 -15.23 0.82
N MET A 281 6.50 -14.84 0.27
CA MET A 281 6.77 -14.89 -1.17
C MET A 281 8.08 -15.60 -1.44
N GLU A 282 8.08 -16.53 -2.39
CA GLU A 282 9.29 -17.12 -2.97
C GLU A 282 9.63 -16.44 -4.30
N TYR A 283 10.92 -16.21 -4.51
CA TYR A 283 11.53 -15.72 -5.73
C TYR A 283 12.31 -16.84 -6.39
N GLN A 284 11.97 -17.17 -7.63
CA GLN A 284 12.67 -18.19 -8.44
C GLN A 284 12.97 -17.60 -9.80
N ASP A 285 14.17 -17.07 -9.96
CA ASP A 285 14.57 -16.31 -11.15
C ASP A 285 13.61 -15.13 -11.44
N THR A 286 13.14 -14.49 -10.36
CA THR A 286 12.22 -13.36 -10.43
C THR A 286 12.91 -12.17 -11.08
N TRP A 287 12.37 -11.67 -12.18
CA TRP A 287 12.92 -10.52 -12.89
C TRP A 287 12.75 -9.22 -12.08
N GLY A 288 13.77 -8.37 -12.08
CA GLY A 288 13.71 -7.04 -11.45
C GLY A 288 14.77 -6.10 -12.01
N LEU A 289 14.58 -4.81 -11.73
CA LEU A 289 15.49 -3.72 -12.10
C LEU A 289 16.19 -3.18 -10.87
N MET A 290 17.50 -2.94 -10.93
CA MET A 290 18.23 -2.33 -9.81
C MET A 290 17.85 -0.86 -9.66
N VAL A 291 17.51 -0.46 -8.43
CA VAL A 291 17.19 0.92 -8.04
C VAL A 291 18.31 1.49 -7.19
N GLY A 292 18.85 2.60 -7.61
CA GLY A 292 19.97 3.26 -6.95
C GLY A 292 21.31 2.53 -7.16
N GLU A 293 22.28 2.85 -6.34
CA GLU A 293 23.65 2.35 -6.44
C GLU A 293 23.78 0.91 -5.91
N GLU A 294 24.52 0.06 -6.63
CA GLU A 294 24.81 -1.30 -6.24
C GLU A 294 25.56 -1.37 -4.89
N GLY A 295 25.18 -2.30 -4.02
CA GLY A 295 25.73 -2.43 -2.67
C GLY A 295 25.19 -1.41 -1.66
N ARG A 296 24.36 -0.46 -2.08
CA ARG A 296 23.76 0.57 -1.22
C ARG A 296 22.25 0.42 -1.03
N GLY A 297 21.74 -0.77 -1.17
CA GLY A 297 20.30 -1.05 -1.12
C GLY A 297 19.62 -0.58 0.17
N ILE A 298 20.30 -0.63 1.32
CA ILE A 298 19.75 -0.10 2.58
C ILE A 298 19.56 1.42 2.48
N ALA A 299 20.53 2.15 1.94
CA ALA A 299 20.41 3.60 1.78
C ALA A 299 19.26 3.97 0.85
N THR A 300 19.04 3.20 -0.21
CA THR A 300 17.94 3.39 -1.16
C THR A 300 16.58 3.08 -0.52
N ILE A 301 16.41 1.89 0.09
CA ILE A 301 15.10 1.48 0.60
C ILE A 301 14.70 2.24 1.88
N ILE A 302 15.66 2.80 2.61
CA ILE A 302 15.39 3.58 3.82
C ILE A 302 14.58 4.85 3.51
N GLU A 303 14.68 5.39 2.31
CA GLU A 303 13.85 6.52 1.88
C GLU A 303 12.37 6.10 1.86
N MET A 304 12.06 4.92 1.34
CA MET A 304 10.70 4.37 1.42
C MET A 304 10.29 4.07 2.87
N VAL A 305 11.18 3.48 3.67
CA VAL A 305 10.90 3.19 5.10
C VAL A 305 10.62 4.47 5.89
N ARG A 306 11.35 5.56 5.64
CA ARG A 306 11.09 6.87 6.27
C ARG A 306 9.71 7.38 5.93
N GLY A 307 9.34 7.33 4.64
CA GLY A 307 8.02 7.72 4.17
C GLY A 307 6.90 6.92 4.82
N THR A 308 7.01 5.59 4.86
CA THR A 308 5.99 4.73 5.50
C THR A 308 5.87 4.98 7.00
N ARG A 309 6.98 5.19 7.71
CA ARG A 309 6.94 5.52 9.15
C ARG A 309 6.30 6.87 9.41
N PHE A 310 6.62 7.89 8.60
CA PHE A 310 5.97 9.18 8.69
C PHE A 310 4.46 9.06 8.46
N TYR A 311 4.06 8.31 7.44
CA TYR A 311 2.68 8.06 7.12
C TYR A 311 1.90 7.37 8.27
N CYS A 312 2.54 6.44 8.97
CA CYS A 312 1.94 5.76 10.13
C CYS A 312 1.83 6.65 11.40
N CYS A 313 2.45 7.83 11.41
CA CYS A 313 2.34 8.80 12.51
C CYS A 313 1.14 9.74 12.34
N ALA A 314 0.53 9.79 11.16
CA ALA A 314 -0.68 10.54 10.86
C ALA A 314 -1.92 9.71 11.20
#